data_1f30d35874918eb899a75622abb42f07
#
_entry.id   1f30d35874918eb899a75622abb42f07
#
_cell.length_a   1.000
_cell.length_b   1.000
_cell.length_c   1.000
_cell.angle_alpha   90.00
_cell.angle_beta   90.00
_cell.angle_gamma   90.00
#
_symmetry.space_group_name_H-M   'P 1'
#
loop_
_entity.id
_entity.type
_entity.pdbx_description
1 polymer ?
#
loop_
_entity_poly.entity_id
_entity_poly.type
_entity_poly.pdbx_seq_one_letter_code
_entity_poly.pdbx_strand_id
1 'polypeptide(L)'
;MRYSTNASRAFVLAMLLIVYTFNFLDRLVMSILATPIKTELHLNDTQLGMLGGLAFAILYSTLAIPFAWIADRTRRSWVISASLLVWSGFTALCGVTTGFAQLFLCRLGVGIGEAGGVAPSYALIADIFPPQQRARALGIYSLGIPLGAGLGVLFGGAVAAAVDWRTAFLAVGLAGVIFMPIFALTVREPERTGPTGQSRVAIGQVFAILAAKPSFWLLAFGAASSSMVGYGLAFWLPSLLQRSFGMTLLAASHFYGLLLLVGGIPGILLGGWTADRAGLTGKTGYARIPGIAFLVAVPLFAAGLLSHSPALAFALFLIPQALSYMWLAPVLTAVQHLVPAPVRATASASFLLINNLIGLGLGALTIGKISDVLKPDFGDEALRMGMLAALGCYVVAGLLMLIVAPRLARDWVD
;
A
#
# COMPACT_ATOMS: atom_id res chain seq x y z
N MET A 1 -16.64 10.00 29.01
CA MET A 1 -15.53 10.45 28.14
C MET A 1 -14.28 9.60 28.42
N ARG A 2 -14.12 8.44 27.71
CA ARG A 2 -13.02 7.48 28.02
C ARG A 2 -11.64 7.89 27.47
N TYR A 3 -11.59 8.81 26.51
CA TYR A 3 -10.34 9.31 25.90
C TYR A 3 -10.22 10.83 26.06
N SER A 4 -10.40 11.32 27.30
CA SER A 4 -10.33 12.76 27.62
C SER A 4 -8.90 13.28 27.75
N THR A 5 -7.93 12.42 28.05
CA THR A 5 -6.54 12.80 28.23
C THR A 5 -5.71 12.58 26.95
N ASN A 6 -4.69 13.42 26.75
CA ASN A 6 -3.76 13.28 25.64
C ASN A 6 -3.01 11.94 25.70
N ALA A 7 -2.72 11.43 26.90
CA ALA A 7 -2.06 10.13 27.08
C ALA A 7 -2.91 8.96 26.57
N SER A 8 -4.22 8.95 26.86
CA SER A 8 -5.12 7.89 26.39
C SER A 8 -5.31 7.90 24.87
N ARG A 9 -5.36 9.11 24.26
CA ARG A 9 -5.42 9.26 22.80
C ARG A 9 -4.13 8.78 22.11
N ALA A 10 -2.97 9.16 22.67
CA ALA A 10 -1.66 8.73 22.16
C ALA A 10 -1.49 7.20 22.25
N PHE A 11 -1.97 6.59 23.34
CA PHE A 11 -1.96 5.14 23.51
C PHE A 11 -2.76 4.43 22.40
N VAL A 12 -4.01 4.85 22.15
CA VAL A 12 -4.83 4.23 21.09
C VAL A 12 -4.20 4.44 19.72
N LEU A 13 -3.65 5.64 19.46
CA LEU A 13 -2.95 5.91 18.19
C LEU A 13 -1.73 5.00 18.03
N ALA A 14 -0.95 4.77 19.09
CA ALA A 14 0.18 3.84 19.06
C ALA A 14 -0.28 2.40 18.78
N MET A 15 -1.36 1.93 19.42
CA MET A 15 -1.92 0.60 19.18
C MET A 15 -2.41 0.44 17.73
N LEU A 16 -3.07 1.47 17.17
CA LEU A 16 -3.48 1.47 15.76
C LEU A 16 -2.29 1.53 14.81
N LEU A 17 -1.25 2.30 15.14
CA LEU A 17 0.00 2.34 14.39
C LEU A 17 0.66 0.95 14.35
N ILE A 18 0.71 0.24 15.47
CA ILE A 18 1.25 -1.13 15.53
C ILE A 18 0.43 -2.08 14.64
N VAL A 19 -0.91 -2.04 14.72
CA VAL A 19 -1.78 -2.84 13.83
C VAL A 19 -1.50 -2.55 12.36
N TYR A 20 -1.34 -1.27 12.00
CA TYR A 20 -1.05 -0.88 10.62
C TYR A 20 0.37 -1.26 10.18
N THR A 21 1.31 -1.26 11.11
CA THR A 21 2.66 -1.79 10.90
C THR A 21 2.60 -3.29 10.60
N PHE A 22 1.84 -4.09 11.36
CA PHE A 22 1.64 -5.51 11.06
C PHE A 22 1.02 -5.72 9.68
N ASN A 23 0.04 -4.91 9.28
CA ASN A 23 -0.59 -4.99 7.96
C ASN A 23 0.43 -4.87 6.82
N PHE A 24 1.31 -3.86 6.85
CA PHE A 24 2.35 -3.68 5.83
C PHE A 24 3.52 -4.66 5.97
N LEU A 25 3.79 -5.13 7.17
CA LEU A 25 4.78 -6.17 7.42
C LEU A 25 4.37 -7.47 6.72
N ASP A 26 3.11 -7.91 6.85
CA ASP A 26 2.57 -9.10 6.20
C ASP A 26 2.56 -9.00 4.66
N ARG A 27 2.36 -7.79 4.13
CA ARG A 27 2.42 -7.58 2.68
C ARG A 27 3.81 -7.73 2.12
N LEU A 28 4.78 -7.13 2.78
CA LEU A 28 6.14 -7.03 2.25
C LEU A 28 7.03 -8.23 2.58
N VAL A 29 6.68 -9.03 3.61
CA VAL A 29 7.41 -10.27 3.91
C VAL A 29 7.37 -11.23 2.71
N MET A 30 6.26 -11.31 1.97
CA MET A 30 6.15 -12.11 0.77
C MET A 30 7.17 -11.71 -0.31
N SER A 31 7.52 -10.43 -0.43
CA SER A 31 8.45 -9.92 -1.44
C SER A 31 9.87 -10.43 -1.24
N ILE A 32 10.37 -10.40 0.01
CA ILE A 32 11.71 -10.90 0.33
C ILE A 32 11.79 -12.43 0.28
N LEU A 33 10.68 -13.12 0.55
CA LEU A 33 10.58 -14.57 0.51
C LEU A 33 10.30 -15.13 -0.90
N ALA A 34 10.05 -14.28 -1.89
CA ALA A 34 9.65 -14.69 -3.23
C ALA A 34 10.69 -15.64 -3.91
N THR A 35 11.98 -15.35 -3.76
CA THR A 35 13.04 -16.18 -4.34
C THR A 35 13.12 -17.59 -3.73
N PRO A 36 13.21 -17.78 -2.40
CA PRO A 36 13.20 -19.11 -1.81
C PRO A 36 11.91 -19.88 -2.06
N ILE A 37 10.74 -19.23 -2.04
CA ILE A 37 9.45 -19.83 -2.38
C ILE A 37 9.46 -20.33 -3.82
N LYS A 38 9.94 -19.50 -4.78
CA LYS A 38 10.06 -19.88 -6.18
C LYS A 38 10.88 -21.13 -6.36
N THR A 39 12.04 -21.19 -5.71
CA THR A 39 12.97 -22.31 -5.85
C THR A 39 12.39 -23.60 -5.30
N GLU A 40 11.78 -23.55 -4.10
CA GLU A 40 11.27 -24.74 -3.44
C GLU A 40 9.97 -25.26 -4.06
N LEU A 41 9.04 -24.36 -4.41
CA LEU A 41 7.74 -24.73 -4.99
C LEU A 41 7.76 -24.78 -6.52
N HIS A 42 8.93 -24.60 -7.16
CA HIS A 42 9.15 -24.63 -8.61
C HIS A 42 8.20 -23.70 -9.39
N LEU A 43 7.99 -22.48 -8.87
CA LEU A 43 7.07 -21.50 -9.45
C LEU A 43 7.74 -20.70 -10.58
N ASN A 44 6.95 -20.26 -11.55
CA ASN A 44 7.37 -19.23 -12.50
C ASN A 44 7.14 -17.81 -11.96
N ASP A 45 7.65 -16.79 -12.65
CA ASP A 45 7.53 -15.39 -12.18
C ASP A 45 6.09 -14.87 -12.27
N THR A 46 5.30 -15.35 -13.24
CA THR A 46 3.87 -15.05 -13.33
C THR A 46 3.12 -15.54 -12.07
N GLN A 47 3.35 -16.76 -11.65
CA GLN A 47 2.73 -17.33 -10.43
C GLN A 47 3.13 -16.55 -9.18
N LEU A 48 4.41 -16.19 -9.05
CA LEU A 48 4.88 -15.35 -7.96
C LEU A 48 4.21 -13.95 -7.98
N GLY A 49 4.11 -13.35 -9.16
CA GLY A 49 3.41 -12.07 -9.33
C GLY A 49 1.92 -12.15 -8.96
N MET A 50 1.25 -13.29 -9.25
CA MET A 50 -0.11 -13.54 -8.78
C MET A 50 -0.20 -13.60 -7.25
N LEU A 51 0.74 -14.27 -6.59
CA LEU A 51 0.79 -14.37 -5.12
C LEU A 51 1.08 -13.02 -4.45
N GLY A 52 1.95 -12.20 -5.04
CA GLY A 52 2.37 -10.91 -4.51
C GLY A 52 1.36 -9.78 -4.74
N GLY A 53 0.50 -9.91 -5.75
CA GLY A 53 -0.46 -8.88 -6.14
C GLY A 53 -1.90 -9.37 -6.15
N LEU A 54 -2.27 -10.11 -7.19
CA LEU A 54 -3.66 -10.43 -7.54
C LEU A 54 -4.38 -11.22 -6.45
N ALA A 55 -3.75 -12.24 -5.87
CA ALA A 55 -4.33 -13.09 -4.84
C ALA A 55 -4.79 -12.27 -3.62
N PHE A 56 -4.00 -11.28 -3.25
CA PHE A 56 -4.33 -10.38 -2.16
C PHE A 56 -5.34 -9.31 -2.57
N ALA A 57 -5.10 -8.62 -3.69
CA ALA A 57 -5.81 -7.40 -4.07
C ALA A 57 -7.30 -7.61 -4.37
N ILE A 58 -7.69 -8.76 -4.92
CA ILE A 58 -9.09 -9.05 -5.29
C ILE A 58 -10.00 -8.92 -4.07
N LEU A 59 -9.75 -9.68 -3.02
CA LEU A 59 -10.62 -9.71 -1.86
C LEU A 59 -10.38 -8.51 -0.93
N TYR A 60 -9.15 -8.02 -0.82
CA TYR A 60 -8.85 -6.79 -0.11
C TYR A 60 -9.65 -5.60 -0.63
N SER A 61 -9.67 -5.40 -1.96
CA SER A 61 -10.32 -4.23 -2.56
C SER A 61 -11.84 -4.35 -2.57
N THR A 62 -12.39 -5.54 -2.85
CA THR A 62 -13.83 -5.76 -2.95
C THR A 62 -14.52 -5.80 -1.58
N LEU A 63 -13.87 -6.37 -0.58
CA LEU A 63 -14.43 -6.51 0.76
C LEU A 63 -14.23 -5.29 1.66
N ALA A 64 -13.39 -4.32 1.28
CA ALA A 64 -13.18 -3.09 2.05
C ALA A 64 -14.51 -2.32 2.29
N ILE A 65 -15.40 -2.29 1.30
CA ILE A 65 -16.71 -1.61 1.41
C ILE A 65 -17.66 -2.36 2.37
N PRO A 66 -17.89 -3.70 2.23
CA PRO A 66 -18.66 -4.48 3.20
C PRO A 66 -18.13 -4.37 4.63
N PHE A 67 -16.82 -4.46 4.84
CA PHE A 67 -16.26 -4.33 6.19
C PHE A 67 -16.41 -2.93 6.78
N ALA A 68 -16.26 -1.88 5.99
CA ALA A 68 -16.57 -0.52 6.42
C ALA A 68 -18.04 -0.39 6.85
N TRP A 69 -18.97 -0.99 6.10
CA TRP A 69 -20.39 -1.03 6.43
C TRP A 69 -20.68 -1.79 7.74
N ILE A 70 -19.99 -2.91 7.99
CA ILE A 70 -20.06 -3.66 9.25
C ILE A 70 -19.53 -2.81 10.41
N ALA A 71 -18.37 -2.16 10.22
CA ALA A 71 -17.73 -1.32 11.22
C ALA A 71 -18.59 -0.11 11.62
N ASP A 72 -19.38 0.44 10.69
CA ASP A 72 -20.32 1.52 10.98
C ASP A 72 -21.50 1.07 11.87
N ARG A 73 -21.82 -0.21 11.91
CA ARG A 73 -22.94 -0.80 12.66
C ARG A 73 -22.54 -1.56 13.91
N THR A 74 -21.27 -1.94 14.01
CA THR A 74 -20.70 -2.71 15.11
C THR A 74 -19.60 -1.92 15.82
N ARG A 75 -18.92 -2.52 16.79
CA ARG A 75 -17.75 -1.92 17.43
C ARG A 75 -16.55 -1.98 16.49
N ARG A 76 -15.99 -0.83 16.10
CA ARG A 76 -14.84 -0.74 15.20
C ARG A 76 -13.61 -1.45 15.74
N SER A 77 -13.36 -1.36 17.07
CA SER A 77 -12.28 -2.08 17.73
C SER A 77 -12.41 -3.61 17.57
N TRP A 78 -13.64 -4.15 17.56
CA TRP A 78 -13.89 -5.57 17.31
C TRP A 78 -13.61 -5.96 15.86
N VAL A 79 -14.03 -5.13 14.90
CA VAL A 79 -13.75 -5.36 13.48
C VAL A 79 -12.24 -5.39 13.23
N ILE A 80 -11.49 -4.42 13.80
CA ILE A 80 -10.03 -4.38 13.69
C ILE A 80 -9.40 -5.63 14.33
N SER A 81 -9.85 -6.05 15.52
CA SER A 81 -9.33 -7.25 16.21
C SER A 81 -9.58 -8.52 15.40
N ALA A 82 -10.82 -8.72 14.93
CA ALA A 82 -11.17 -9.86 14.10
C ALA A 82 -10.37 -9.88 12.79
N SER A 83 -10.23 -8.73 12.16
CA SER A 83 -9.42 -8.54 10.96
C SER A 83 -7.96 -8.93 11.22
N LEU A 84 -7.36 -8.42 12.29
CA LEU A 84 -5.97 -8.73 12.69
C LEU A 84 -5.80 -10.25 12.91
N LEU A 85 -6.74 -10.90 13.60
CA LEU A 85 -6.68 -12.34 13.82
C LEU A 85 -6.74 -13.11 12.50
N VAL A 86 -7.67 -12.75 11.61
CA VAL A 86 -7.88 -13.45 10.34
C VAL A 86 -6.66 -13.33 9.44
N TRP A 87 -6.16 -12.08 9.17
CA TRP A 87 -5.02 -11.97 8.26
C TRP A 87 -3.75 -12.59 8.84
N SER A 88 -3.49 -12.38 10.15
CA SER A 88 -2.30 -12.95 10.79
C SER A 88 -2.36 -14.48 10.84
N GLY A 89 -3.55 -15.06 11.06
CA GLY A 89 -3.77 -16.49 10.99
C GLY A 89 -3.48 -17.05 9.59
N PHE A 90 -3.99 -16.40 8.54
CA PHE A 90 -3.69 -16.80 7.16
C PHE A 90 -2.24 -16.56 6.78
N THR A 91 -1.59 -15.52 7.32
CA THR A 91 -0.14 -15.33 7.15
C THR A 91 0.65 -16.48 7.77
N ALA A 92 0.30 -16.92 8.99
CA ALA A 92 0.92 -18.10 9.60
C ALA A 92 0.66 -19.37 8.75
N LEU A 93 -0.57 -19.54 8.23
CA LEU A 93 -0.92 -20.66 7.36
C LEU A 93 -0.12 -20.68 6.05
N CYS A 94 0.33 -19.51 5.52
CA CYS A 94 1.25 -19.49 4.38
C CYS A 94 2.52 -20.31 4.65
N GLY A 95 3.00 -20.35 5.89
CA GLY A 95 4.21 -21.09 6.28
C GLY A 95 4.08 -22.61 6.25
N VAL A 96 2.87 -23.16 6.22
CA VAL A 96 2.64 -24.62 6.16
C VAL A 96 2.20 -25.13 4.78
N THR A 97 2.18 -24.24 3.77
CA THR A 97 1.75 -24.59 2.41
C THR A 97 2.82 -25.37 1.66
N THR A 98 2.39 -26.31 0.80
CA THR A 98 3.24 -27.19 0.03
C THR A 98 3.14 -26.96 -1.49
N GLY A 99 2.34 -25.98 -1.94
CA GLY A 99 2.17 -25.72 -3.35
C GLY A 99 1.47 -24.38 -3.63
N PHE A 100 1.50 -23.98 -4.91
CA PHE A 100 0.94 -22.71 -5.38
C PHE A 100 -0.51 -22.49 -4.98
N ALA A 101 -1.39 -23.46 -5.20
CA ALA A 101 -2.83 -23.31 -4.94
C ALA A 101 -3.13 -23.02 -3.45
N GLN A 102 -2.47 -23.74 -2.54
CA GLN A 102 -2.63 -23.53 -1.10
C GLN A 102 -2.14 -22.14 -0.69
N LEU A 103 -0.95 -21.74 -1.18
CA LEU A 103 -0.37 -20.43 -0.89
C LEU A 103 -1.26 -19.30 -1.47
N PHE A 104 -1.82 -19.49 -2.67
CA PHE A 104 -2.74 -18.55 -3.29
C PHE A 104 -4.03 -18.38 -2.45
N LEU A 105 -4.63 -19.48 -1.97
CA LEU A 105 -5.80 -19.42 -1.11
C LEU A 105 -5.50 -18.75 0.25
N CYS A 106 -4.34 -19.02 0.84
CA CYS A 106 -3.91 -18.33 2.05
C CYS A 106 -3.75 -16.81 1.80
N ARG A 107 -3.18 -16.38 0.67
CA ARG A 107 -3.05 -14.97 0.30
C ARG A 107 -4.41 -14.29 0.06
N LEU A 108 -5.39 -15.01 -0.51
CA LEU A 108 -6.79 -14.55 -0.55
C LEU A 108 -7.33 -14.31 0.87
N GLY A 109 -7.08 -15.25 1.79
CA GLY A 109 -7.48 -15.13 3.19
C GLY A 109 -6.84 -13.96 3.92
N VAL A 110 -5.56 -13.67 3.66
CA VAL A 110 -4.89 -12.45 4.14
C VAL A 110 -5.63 -11.22 3.63
N GLY A 111 -5.96 -11.17 2.33
CA GLY A 111 -6.72 -10.07 1.73
C GLY A 111 -8.10 -9.84 2.36
N ILE A 112 -8.82 -10.93 2.71
CA ILE A 112 -10.09 -10.85 3.44
C ILE A 112 -9.87 -10.16 4.81
N GLY A 113 -8.90 -10.63 5.57
CA GLY A 113 -8.63 -10.09 6.90
C GLY A 113 -8.24 -8.62 6.84
N GLU A 114 -7.30 -8.25 5.98
CA GLU A 114 -6.79 -6.87 5.91
C GLU A 114 -7.86 -5.85 5.44
N ALA A 115 -8.85 -6.28 4.67
CA ALA A 115 -9.92 -5.41 4.18
C ALA A 115 -10.69 -4.71 5.31
N GLY A 116 -10.77 -5.31 6.50
CA GLY A 116 -11.47 -4.75 7.66
C GLY A 116 -10.58 -3.90 8.59
N GLY A 117 -9.31 -3.65 8.25
CA GLY A 117 -8.38 -2.95 9.16
C GLY A 117 -8.40 -1.42 9.02
N VAL A 118 -8.24 -0.90 7.80
CA VAL A 118 -7.88 0.51 7.56
C VAL A 118 -9.05 1.47 7.77
N ALA A 119 -10.21 1.21 7.17
CA ALA A 119 -11.37 2.10 7.26
C ALA A 119 -11.89 2.28 8.70
N PRO A 120 -12.06 1.20 9.50
CA PRO A 120 -12.41 1.34 10.91
C PRO A 120 -11.37 2.09 11.73
N SER A 121 -10.06 1.93 11.42
CA SER A 121 -8.98 2.66 12.11
C SER A 121 -9.06 4.16 11.85
N TYR A 122 -9.29 4.58 10.60
CA TYR A 122 -9.49 6.00 10.28
C TYR A 122 -10.70 6.58 10.99
N ALA A 123 -11.81 5.83 11.04
CA ALA A 123 -13.01 6.27 11.73
C ALA A 123 -12.78 6.39 13.25
N LEU A 124 -12.05 5.44 13.86
CA LEU A 124 -11.70 5.48 15.28
C LEU A 124 -10.81 6.68 15.63
N ILE A 125 -9.82 6.98 14.79
CA ILE A 125 -8.97 8.18 14.93
C ILE A 125 -9.81 9.46 14.85
N ALA A 126 -10.76 9.53 13.90
CA ALA A 126 -11.63 10.68 13.74
C ALA A 126 -12.56 10.91 14.93
N ASP A 127 -12.96 9.84 15.64
CA ASP A 127 -13.81 9.97 16.85
C ASP A 127 -12.99 10.37 18.08
N ILE A 128 -11.73 9.94 18.18
CA ILE A 128 -10.88 10.17 19.36
C ILE A 128 -10.21 11.55 19.31
N PHE A 129 -9.79 12.01 18.12
CA PHE A 129 -9.05 13.25 17.96
C PHE A 129 -9.94 14.41 17.52
N PRO A 130 -9.78 15.62 18.13
CA PRO A 130 -10.49 16.82 17.68
C PRO A 130 -10.05 17.19 16.25
N PRO A 131 -10.90 17.89 15.47
CA PRO A 131 -10.64 18.21 14.06
C PRO A 131 -9.26 18.79 13.78
N GLN A 132 -8.76 19.66 14.69
CA GLN A 132 -7.46 20.35 14.55
C GLN A 132 -6.25 19.40 14.68
N GLN A 133 -6.43 18.22 15.29
CA GLN A 133 -5.37 17.23 15.52
C GLN A 133 -5.48 15.99 14.62
N ARG A 134 -6.60 15.82 13.90
CA ARG A 134 -6.87 14.62 13.07
C ARG A 134 -5.83 14.41 11.98
N ALA A 135 -5.46 15.46 11.26
CA ALA A 135 -4.47 15.36 10.19
C ALA A 135 -3.13 14.87 10.73
N ARG A 136 -2.67 15.39 11.88
CA ARG A 136 -1.44 14.93 12.53
C ARG A 136 -1.55 13.48 13.00
N ALA A 137 -2.67 13.08 13.60
CA ALA A 137 -2.88 11.70 14.05
C ALA A 137 -2.90 10.72 12.88
N LEU A 138 -3.56 11.08 11.78
CA LEU A 138 -3.55 10.27 10.54
C LEU A 138 -2.17 10.20 9.90
N GLY A 139 -1.38 11.28 9.95
CA GLY A 139 0.01 11.29 9.50
C GLY A 139 0.88 10.32 10.31
N ILE A 140 0.75 10.33 11.65
CA ILE A 140 1.45 9.38 12.52
C ILE A 140 1.00 7.94 12.23
N TYR A 141 -0.30 7.69 12.09
CA TYR A 141 -0.83 6.38 11.72
C TYR A 141 -0.26 5.88 10.38
N SER A 142 -0.12 6.78 9.40
CA SER A 142 0.42 6.45 8.07
C SER A 142 1.91 6.06 8.09
N LEU A 143 2.66 6.39 9.14
CA LEU A 143 4.03 5.88 9.32
C LEU A 143 4.08 4.36 9.46
N GLY A 144 2.95 3.71 9.79
CA GLY A 144 2.83 2.25 9.75
C GLY A 144 3.15 1.64 8.38
N ILE A 145 2.98 2.40 7.29
CA ILE A 145 3.30 1.94 5.94
C ILE A 145 4.81 1.65 5.79
N PRO A 146 5.71 2.66 5.85
CA PRO A 146 7.14 2.40 5.68
C PRO A 146 7.75 1.60 6.84
N LEU A 147 7.24 1.75 8.07
CA LEU A 147 7.70 0.97 9.20
C LEU A 147 7.38 -0.51 9.01
N GLY A 148 6.14 -0.84 8.68
CA GLY A 148 5.72 -2.22 8.44
C GLY A 148 6.44 -2.83 7.24
N ALA A 149 6.51 -2.09 6.14
CA ALA A 149 7.21 -2.54 4.94
C ALA A 149 8.70 -2.82 5.21
N GLY A 150 9.41 -1.88 5.83
CA GLY A 150 10.83 -2.04 6.15
C GLY A 150 11.09 -3.15 7.16
N LEU A 151 10.33 -3.17 8.27
CA LEU A 151 10.47 -4.20 9.30
C LEU A 151 10.09 -5.59 8.77
N GLY A 152 9.07 -5.69 7.89
CA GLY A 152 8.67 -6.95 7.27
C GLY A 152 9.77 -7.55 6.42
N VAL A 153 10.43 -6.73 5.61
CA VAL A 153 11.56 -7.17 4.80
C VAL A 153 12.77 -7.53 5.67
N LEU A 154 13.13 -6.68 6.64
CA LEU A 154 14.26 -6.93 7.54
C LEU A 154 14.08 -8.18 8.39
N PHE A 155 12.94 -8.28 9.09
CA PHE A 155 12.65 -9.40 9.96
C PHE A 155 12.42 -10.69 9.17
N GLY A 156 11.58 -10.63 8.12
CA GLY A 156 11.29 -11.79 7.28
C GLY A 156 12.55 -12.35 6.61
N GLY A 157 13.41 -11.46 6.08
CA GLY A 157 14.68 -11.85 5.47
C GLY A 157 15.67 -12.43 6.48
N ALA A 158 15.77 -11.84 7.68
CA ALA A 158 16.65 -12.35 8.74
C ALA A 158 16.23 -13.76 9.23
N VAL A 159 14.93 -13.96 9.49
CA VAL A 159 14.40 -15.28 9.90
C VAL A 159 14.57 -16.31 8.79
N ALA A 160 14.25 -15.94 7.54
CA ALA A 160 14.37 -16.85 6.42
C ALA A 160 15.82 -17.20 6.06
N ALA A 161 16.76 -16.28 6.29
CA ALA A 161 18.19 -16.55 6.11
C ALA A 161 18.76 -17.45 7.22
N ALA A 162 18.22 -17.34 8.44
CA ALA A 162 18.67 -18.15 9.59
C ALA A 162 18.05 -19.55 9.63
N VAL A 163 16.81 -19.71 9.17
CA VAL A 163 16.05 -20.97 9.23
C VAL A 163 15.46 -21.30 7.85
N ASP A 164 14.29 -20.75 7.51
CA ASP A 164 13.62 -20.89 6.22
C ASP A 164 12.45 -19.88 6.06
N TRP A 165 11.86 -19.82 4.86
CA TRP A 165 10.76 -18.93 4.55
C TRP A 165 9.45 -19.31 5.26
N ARG A 166 9.25 -20.58 5.60
CA ARG A 166 8.07 -21.06 6.33
C ARG A 166 8.06 -20.52 7.74
N THR A 167 9.20 -20.63 8.43
CA THR A 167 9.41 -20.09 9.76
C THR A 167 9.22 -18.57 9.77
N ALA A 168 9.63 -17.86 8.73
CA ALA A 168 9.39 -16.42 8.62
C ALA A 168 7.88 -16.07 8.58
N PHE A 169 7.08 -16.78 7.78
CA PHE A 169 5.63 -16.61 7.77
C PHE A 169 4.96 -16.98 9.10
N LEU A 170 5.38 -18.10 9.71
CA LEU A 170 4.87 -18.51 11.01
C LEU A 170 5.18 -17.46 12.08
N ALA A 171 6.41 -16.96 12.15
CA ALA A 171 6.82 -15.98 13.14
C ALA A 171 6.04 -14.66 12.99
N VAL A 172 5.88 -14.17 11.75
CA VAL A 172 5.12 -12.95 11.47
C VAL A 172 3.64 -13.12 11.81
N GLY A 173 3.01 -14.20 11.33
CA GLY A 173 1.60 -14.45 11.57
C GLY A 173 1.29 -14.67 13.05
N LEU A 174 2.08 -15.50 13.73
CA LEU A 174 1.89 -15.74 15.18
C LEU A 174 2.10 -14.48 16.01
N ALA A 175 3.04 -13.60 15.65
CA ALA A 175 3.21 -12.33 16.34
C ALA A 175 1.93 -11.46 16.29
N GLY A 176 1.27 -11.39 15.12
CA GLY A 176 -0.02 -10.70 14.99
C GLY A 176 -1.16 -11.38 15.74
N VAL A 177 -1.23 -12.71 15.73
CA VAL A 177 -2.20 -13.49 16.52
C VAL A 177 -2.02 -13.22 18.03
N ILE A 178 -0.78 -13.17 18.53
CA ILE A 178 -0.46 -12.88 19.93
C ILE A 178 -0.78 -11.41 20.27
N PHE A 179 -0.57 -10.48 19.32
CA PHE A 179 -0.87 -9.07 19.55
C PHE A 179 -2.38 -8.78 19.55
N MET A 180 -3.19 -9.57 18.85
CA MET A 180 -4.65 -9.36 18.75
C MET A 180 -5.34 -9.25 20.11
N PRO A 181 -5.19 -10.19 21.07
CA PRO A 181 -5.84 -10.07 22.37
C PRO A 181 -5.37 -8.84 23.17
N ILE A 182 -4.10 -8.42 23.02
CA ILE A 182 -3.58 -7.21 23.64
C ILE A 182 -4.34 -5.99 23.11
N PHE A 183 -4.51 -5.89 21.78
CA PHE A 183 -5.30 -4.83 21.15
C PHE A 183 -6.77 -4.88 21.60
N ALA A 184 -7.41 -6.03 21.54
CA ALA A 184 -8.83 -6.22 21.88
C ALA A 184 -9.17 -5.85 23.33
N LEU A 185 -8.26 -6.14 24.28
CA LEU A 185 -8.45 -5.86 25.70
C LEU A 185 -8.15 -4.41 26.08
N THR A 186 -7.21 -3.77 25.35
CA THR A 186 -6.74 -2.42 25.69
C THR A 186 -7.44 -1.32 24.94
N VAL A 187 -7.82 -1.53 23.66
CA VAL A 187 -8.49 -0.53 22.82
C VAL A 187 -10.01 -0.73 22.90
N ARG A 188 -10.66 0.19 23.59
CA ARG A 188 -12.11 0.17 23.77
C ARG A 188 -12.78 1.13 22.79
N GLU A 189 -14.01 0.82 22.39
CA GLU A 189 -14.84 1.69 21.54
C GLU A 189 -15.17 3.00 22.27
N PRO A 190 -14.93 4.19 21.70
CA PRO A 190 -15.46 5.45 22.21
C PRO A 190 -16.98 5.49 22.03
N GLU A 191 -17.66 6.26 22.88
CA GLU A 191 -19.08 6.55 22.70
C GLU A 191 -19.28 7.32 21.41
N ARG A 192 -20.18 6.84 20.54
CA ARG A 192 -20.49 7.49 19.26
C ARG A 192 -21.27 8.76 19.53
N THR A 193 -20.70 9.91 19.21
CA THR A 193 -21.28 11.25 19.43
C THR A 193 -21.92 11.87 18.19
N GLY A 194 -21.93 11.17 17.04
CA GLY A 194 -22.43 11.71 15.78
C GLY A 194 -23.86 11.26 15.45
N PRO A 195 -24.64 12.10 14.73
CA PRO A 195 -25.96 11.72 14.26
C PRO A 195 -25.87 10.55 13.28
N THR A 196 -26.61 9.49 13.54
CA THR A 196 -26.73 8.26 12.74
C THR A 196 -27.48 8.44 11.41
N GLY A 197 -27.73 9.70 10.99
CA GLY A 197 -28.64 10.04 9.90
C GLY A 197 -28.09 11.01 8.86
N GLN A 198 -26.86 10.83 8.36
CA GLN A 198 -26.50 11.57 7.14
C GLN A 198 -27.30 10.99 5.97
N SER A 199 -27.99 11.89 5.25
CA SER A 199 -28.71 11.59 4.01
C SER A 199 -27.81 10.79 3.07
N ARG A 200 -28.14 9.51 2.90
CA ARG A 200 -27.37 8.59 2.05
C ARG A 200 -27.71 8.89 0.61
N VAL A 201 -26.81 9.58 -0.08
CA VAL A 201 -26.87 9.65 -1.54
C VAL A 201 -26.76 8.20 -2.06
N ALA A 202 -27.68 7.80 -2.94
CA ALA A 202 -27.67 6.46 -3.50
C ALA A 202 -26.34 6.21 -4.23
N ILE A 203 -25.73 5.05 -4.03
CA ILE A 203 -24.43 4.68 -4.64
C ILE A 203 -24.46 4.90 -6.16
N GLY A 204 -25.56 4.56 -6.83
CA GLY A 204 -25.73 4.79 -8.28
C GLY A 204 -25.64 6.27 -8.69
N GLN A 205 -26.13 7.19 -7.85
CA GLN A 205 -25.99 8.65 -8.12
C GLN A 205 -24.55 9.11 -8.00
N VAL A 206 -23.79 8.56 -7.04
CA VAL A 206 -22.35 8.87 -6.91
C VAL A 206 -21.58 8.40 -8.13
N PHE A 207 -21.85 7.17 -8.60
CA PHE A 207 -21.24 6.67 -9.83
C PHE A 207 -21.61 7.49 -11.05
N ALA A 208 -22.84 7.98 -11.18
CA ALA A 208 -23.25 8.86 -12.27
C ALA A 208 -22.47 10.20 -12.23
N ILE A 209 -22.29 10.79 -11.02
CA ILE A 209 -21.49 12.01 -10.83
C ILE A 209 -20.03 11.76 -11.25
N LEU A 210 -19.43 10.65 -10.81
CA LEU A 210 -18.03 10.32 -11.11
C LEU A 210 -17.84 10.00 -12.59
N ALA A 211 -18.78 9.27 -13.22
CA ALA A 211 -18.73 8.93 -14.63
C ALA A 211 -18.72 10.17 -15.52
N ALA A 212 -19.44 11.20 -15.13
CA ALA A 212 -19.51 12.47 -15.86
C ALA A 212 -18.28 13.38 -15.69
N LYS A 213 -17.30 13.01 -14.82
CA LYS A 213 -16.11 13.82 -14.54
C LYS A 213 -14.82 13.20 -15.09
N PRO A 214 -14.34 13.63 -16.28
CA PRO A 214 -13.09 13.14 -16.86
C PRO A 214 -11.88 13.30 -15.91
N SER A 215 -11.86 14.35 -15.10
CA SER A 215 -10.79 14.58 -14.11
C SER A 215 -10.68 13.48 -13.06
N PHE A 216 -11.80 12.88 -12.66
CA PHE A 216 -11.80 11.73 -11.75
C PHE A 216 -11.07 10.52 -12.37
N TRP A 217 -11.39 10.19 -13.62
CA TRP A 217 -10.81 9.04 -14.31
C TRP A 217 -9.33 9.24 -14.62
N LEU A 218 -8.93 10.46 -15.01
CA LEU A 218 -7.53 10.79 -15.24
C LEU A 218 -6.70 10.66 -13.94
N LEU A 219 -7.23 11.12 -12.80
CA LEU A 219 -6.59 10.95 -11.49
C LEU A 219 -6.55 9.47 -11.09
N ALA A 220 -7.67 8.74 -11.26
CA ALA A 220 -7.77 7.34 -10.87
C ALA A 220 -6.83 6.44 -11.67
N PHE A 221 -6.80 6.55 -13.00
CA PHE A 221 -5.91 5.76 -13.84
C PHE A 221 -4.46 6.23 -13.74
N GLY A 222 -4.21 7.52 -13.56
CA GLY A 222 -2.86 8.04 -13.30
C GLY A 222 -2.28 7.48 -11.99
N ALA A 223 -3.06 7.49 -10.91
CA ALA A 223 -2.67 6.90 -9.64
C ALA A 223 -2.53 5.37 -9.75
N ALA A 224 -3.47 4.68 -10.42
CA ALA A 224 -3.40 3.23 -10.62
C ALA A 224 -2.15 2.82 -11.41
N SER A 225 -1.80 3.56 -12.48
CA SER A 225 -0.58 3.32 -13.26
C SER A 225 0.68 3.52 -12.42
N SER A 226 0.73 4.57 -11.57
CA SER A 226 1.86 4.77 -10.66
C SER A 226 1.95 3.66 -9.62
N SER A 227 0.82 3.23 -9.08
CA SER A 227 0.75 2.15 -8.10
C SER A 227 1.14 0.79 -8.68
N MET A 228 0.89 0.53 -9.98
CA MET A 228 1.39 -0.67 -10.66
C MET A 228 2.91 -0.76 -10.58
N VAL A 229 3.61 0.35 -10.85
CA VAL A 229 5.07 0.39 -10.72
C VAL A 229 5.48 0.28 -9.25
N GLY A 230 4.87 1.09 -8.39
CA GLY A 230 5.21 1.13 -6.96
C GLY A 230 5.11 -0.25 -6.30
N TYR A 231 3.95 -0.92 -6.41
CA TYR A 231 3.76 -2.27 -5.86
C TYR A 231 4.53 -3.34 -6.63
N GLY A 232 4.67 -3.20 -7.95
CA GLY A 232 5.45 -4.12 -8.76
C GLY A 232 6.93 -4.10 -8.38
N LEU A 233 7.55 -2.91 -8.32
CA LEU A 233 8.93 -2.76 -7.86
C LEU A 233 9.09 -3.20 -6.41
N ALA A 234 8.14 -2.84 -5.52
CA ALA A 234 8.17 -3.24 -4.13
C ALA A 234 8.19 -4.77 -3.96
N PHE A 235 7.50 -5.50 -4.81
CA PHE A 235 7.49 -6.96 -4.78
C PHE A 235 8.76 -7.58 -5.39
N TRP A 236 9.23 -7.06 -6.54
CA TRP A 236 10.27 -7.70 -7.32
C TRP A 236 11.70 -7.24 -7.01
N LEU A 237 11.87 -6.06 -6.38
CA LEU A 237 13.22 -5.53 -6.09
C LEU A 237 14.07 -6.48 -5.23
N PRO A 238 13.56 -7.13 -4.17
CA PRO A 238 14.35 -8.11 -3.42
C PRO A 238 14.80 -9.31 -4.27
N SER A 239 13.95 -9.77 -5.19
CA SER A 239 14.31 -10.86 -6.11
C SER A 239 15.36 -10.42 -7.13
N LEU A 240 15.27 -9.18 -7.63
CA LEU A 240 16.29 -8.61 -8.51
C LEU A 240 17.65 -8.51 -7.80
N LEU A 241 17.68 -8.05 -6.55
CA LEU A 241 18.92 -7.95 -5.76
C LEU A 241 19.58 -9.32 -5.58
N GLN A 242 18.80 -10.38 -5.41
CA GLN A 242 19.31 -11.73 -5.29
C GLN A 242 19.76 -12.31 -6.65
N ARG A 243 18.95 -12.14 -7.71
CA ARG A 243 19.21 -12.77 -9.03
C ARG A 243 20.26 -12.02 -9.84
N SER A 244 20.13 -10.70 -9.99
CA SER A 244 20.97 -9.90 -10.89
C SER A 244 22.16 -9.22 -10.18
N PHE A 245 22.04 -8.93 -8.88
CA PHE A 245 23.15 -8.36 -8.09
C PHE A 245 23.92 -9.43 -7.30
N GLY A 246 23.47 -10.70 -7.30
CA GLY A 246 24.13 -11.80 -6.59
C GLY A 246 24.11 -11.66 -5.07
N MET A 247 23.20 -10.86 -4.51
CA MET A 247 23.11 -10.66 -3.06
C MET A 247 22.55 -11.88 -2.36
N THR A 248 23.07 -12.19 -1.17
CA THR A 248 22.42 -13.14 -0.27
C THR A 248 21.05 -12.62 0.17
N LEU A 249 20.16 -13.52 0.59
CA LEU A 249 18.84 -13.14 1.10
C LEU A 249 18.92 -12.09 2.21
N LEU A 250 19.87 -12.26 3.15
CA LEU A 250 20.07 -11.32 4.25
C LEU A 250 20.57 -9.95 3.76
N ALA A 251 21.53 -9.92 2.82
CA ALA A 251 22.02 -8.66 2.25
C ALA A 251 20.92 -7.92 1.48
N ALA A 252 20.12 -8.63 0.69
CA ALA A 252 18.99 -8.07 -0.04
C ALA A 252 17.91 -7.52 0.92
N SER A 253 17.67 -8.21 2.06
CA SER A 253 16.73 -7.73 3.07
C SER A 253 17.20 -6.46 3.76
N HIS A 254 18.48 -6.35 4.10
CA HIS A 254 19.07 -5.13 4.66
C HIS A 254 19.00 -3.97 3.67
N PHE A 255 19.43 -4.20 2.43
CA PHE A 255 19.37 -3.20 1.37
C PHE A 255 17.96 -2.66 1.20
N TYR A 256 16.99 -3.54 0.97
CA TYR A 256 15.64 -3.12 0.65
C TYR A 256 14.87 -2.60 1.87
N GLY A 257 15.03 -3.22 3.03
CA GLY A 257 14.43 -2.74 4.28
C GLY A 257 14.89 -1.33 4.64
N LEU A 258 16.20 -1.05 4.53
CA LEU A 258 16.74 0.30 4.73
C LEU A 258 16.24 1.28 3.67
N LEU A 259 16.16 0.88 2.40
CA LEU A 259 15.61 1.72 1.34
C LEU A 259 14.17 2.13 1.63
N LEU A 260 13.34 1.21 2.12
CA LEU A 260 11.95 1.49 2.50
C LEU A 260 11.84 2.44 3.69
N LEU A 261 12.69 2.29 4.71
CA LEU A 261 12.69 3.16 5.87
C LEU A 261 13.24 4.55 5.55
N VAL A 262 14.43 4.62 4.93
CA VAL A 262 15.13 5.89 4.67
C VAL A 262 14.49 6.67 3.52
N GLY A 263 13.93 5.99 2.52
CA GLY A 263 13.21 6.63 1.40
C GLY A 263 11.73 6.84 1.68
N GLY A 264 11.06 5.84 2.29
CA GLY A 264 9.61 5.85 2.48
C GLY A 264 9.13 6.86 3.53
N ILE A 265 9.80 6.96 4.67
CA ILE A 265 9.41 7.90 5.74
C ILE A 265 9.47 9.37 5.24
N PRO A 266 10.60 9.86 4.69
CA PRO A 266 10.64 11.20 4.10
C PRO A 266 9.64 11.38 2.96
N GLY A 267 9.41 10.35 2.14
CA GLY A 267 8.46 10.42 1.03
C GLY A 267 7.03 10.69 1.47
N ILE A 268 6.54 10.02 2.51
CA ILE A 268 5.21 10.27 3.08
C ILE A 268 5.13 11.69 3.68
N LEU A 269 6.15 12.11 4.42
CA LEU A 269 6.17 13.44 5.03
C LEU A 269 6.22 14.56 3.96
N LEU A 270 7.02 14.38 2.92
CA LEU A 270 7.07 15.29 1.77
C LEU A 270 5.74 15.31 1.02
N GLY A 271 5.04 14.17 0.90
CA GLY A 271 3.73 14.09 0.28
C GLY A 271 2.69 14.95 1.02
N GLY A 272 2.65 14.90 2.34
CA GLY A 272 1.80 15.75 3.16
C GLY A 272 2.15 17.24 3.00
N TRP A 273 3.43 17.58 3.13
CA TRP A 273 3.92 18.96 2.99
C TRP A 273 3.67 19.55 1.61
N THR A 274 3.83 18.76 0.55
CA THR A 274 3.54 19.21 -0.83
C THR A 274 2.06 19.39 -1.08
N ALA A 275 1.19 18.57 -0.46
CA ALA A 275 -0.26 18.76 -0.51
C ALA A 275 -0.67 20.07 0.13
N ASP A 276 -0.13 20.41 1.32
CA ASP A 276 -0.41 21.68 1.99
C ASP A 276 0.05 22.87 1.14
N ARG A 277 1.25 22.80 0.56
CA ARG A 277 1.76 23.85 -0.33
C ARG A 277 0.99 23.98 -1.64
N ALA A 278 0.54 22.86 -2.21
CA ALA A 278 -0.29 22.87 -3.41
C ALA A 278 -1.60 23.66 -3.17
N GLY A 279 -2.18 23.54 -1.97
CA GLY A 279 -3.34 24.33 -1.57
C GLY A 279 -3.09 25.85 -1.57
N LEU A 280 -1.87 26.29 -1.26
CA LEU A 280 -1.48 27.71 -1.24
C LEU A 280 -1.14 28.26 -2.63
N THR A 281 -0.60 27.41 -3.53
CA THR A 281 -0.11 27.83 -4.85
C THR A 281 -1.14 27.67 -5.97
N GLY A 282 -2.27 27.03 -5.68
CA GLY A 282 -3.37 26.82 -6.62
C GLY A 282 -3.71 25.34 -6.84
N LYS A 283 -4.95 25.10 -7.23
CA LYS A 283 -5.56 23.76 -7.34
C LYS A 283 -4.81 22.81 -8.32
N THR A 284 -4.10 23.35 -9.30
CA THR A 284 -3.30 22.59 -10.29
C THR A 284 -2.13 21.83 -9.65
N GLY A 285 -1.60 22.31 -8.52
CA GLY A 285 -0.47 21.73 -7.79
C GLY A 285 -0.74 20.31 -7.31
N TYR A 286 -2.00 20.00 -6.96
CA TYR A 286 -2.39 18.67 -6.46
C TYR A 286 -2.13 17.51 -7.44
N ALA A 287 -2.12 17.77 -8.75
CA ALA A 287 -1.78 16.79 -9.76
C ALA A 287 -0.42 17.06 -10.43
N ARG A 288 -0.03 18.33 -10.60
CA ARG A 288 1.23 18.69 -11.26
C ARG A 288 2.45 18.20 -10.50
N ILE A 289 2.46 18.33 -9.16
CA ILE A 289 3.59 17.90 -8.33
C ILE A 289 3.79 16.38 -8.42
N PRO A 290 2.77 15.52 -8.18
CA PRO A 290 2.92 14.09 -8.39
C PRO A 290 3.29 13.70 -9.82
N GLY A 291 2.72 14.38 -10.82
CA GLY A 291 3.03 14.11 -12.23
C GLY A 291 4.50 14.32 -12.56
N ILE A 292 5.09 15.41 -12.10
CA ILE A 292 6.53 15.68 -12.25
C ILE A 292 7.36 14.66 -11.46
N ALA A 293 6.95 14.34 -10.23
CA ALA A 293 7.64 13.37 -9.39
C ALA A 293 7.74 11.99 -10.06
N PHE A 294 6.67 11.51 -10.70
CA PHE A 294 6.69 10.25 -11.44
C PHE A 294 7.65 10.29 -12.63
N LEU A 295 7.64 11.37 -13.44
CA LEU A 295 8.53 11.50 -14.59
C LEU A 295 10.01 11.58 -14.17
N VAL A 296 10.31 12.27 -13.06
CA VAL A 296 11.68 12.34 -12.50
C VAL A 296 12.11 11.00 -11.94
N ALA A 297 11.19 10.22 -11.38
CA ALA A 297 11.49 8.90 -10.84
C ALA A 297 11.93 7.89 -11.92
N VAL A 298 11.43 8.01 -13.16
CA VAL A 298 11.74 7.06 -14.26
C VAL A 298 13.24 6.94 -14.54
N PRO A 299 13.98 8.00 -14.89
CA PRO A 299 15.39 7.88 -15.20
C PRO A 299 16.22 7.44 -14.00
N LEU A 300 15.84 7.80 -12.78
CA LEU A 300 16.55 7.41 -11.56
C LEU A 300 16.35 5.92 -11.26
N PHE A 301 15.11 5.41 -11.35
CA PHE A 301 14.86 3.98 -11.23
C PHE A 301 15.56 3.19 -12.35
N ALA A 302 15.49 3.66 -13.60
CA ALA A 302 16.14 3.00 -14.73
C ALA A 302 17.66 2.93 -14.52
N ALA A 303 18.31 4.03 -14.12
CA ALA A 303 19.73 4.06 -13.82
C ALA A 303 20.10 3.11 -12.67
N GLY A 304 19.28 3.04 -11.62
CA GLY A 304 19.45 2.10 -10.51
C GLY A 304 19.33 0.64 -10.94
N LEU A 305 18.32 0.32 -11.76
CA LEU A 305 18.10 -1.03 -12.31
C LEU A 305 19.25 -1.46 -13.23
N LEU A 306 19.83 -0.55 -14.02
CA LEU A 306 20.94 -0.80 -14.93
C LEU A 306 22.31 -0.75 -14.24
N SER A 307 22.38 -0.32 -12.99
CA SER A 307 23.63 -0.27 -12.23
C SER A 307 24.18 -1.66 -11.97
N HIS A 308 25.52 -1.79 -12.02
CA HIS A 308 26.23 -3.00 -11.61
C HIS A 308 26.76 -2.90 -10.17
N SER A 309 26.72 -1.73 -9.55
CA SER A 309 27.16 -1.52 -8.18
C SER A 309 25.97 -1.43 -7.22
N PRO A 310 25.89 -2.30 -6.20
CA PRO A 310 24.83 -2.22 -5.19
C PRO A 310 24.77 -0.87 -4.45
N ALA A 311 25.92 -0.28 -4.13
CA ALA A 311 25.97 1.02 -3.46
C ALA A 311 25.42 2.15 -4.33
N LEU A 312 25.77 2.17 -5.63
CA LEU A 312 25.22 3.13 -6.58
C LEU A 312 23.73 2.91 -6.80
N ALA A 313 23.30 1.64 -6.94
CA ALA A 313 21.87 1.30 -7.05
C ALA A 313 21.08 1.79 -5.84
N PHE A 314 21.60 1.62 -4.61
CA PHE A 314 20.94 2.11 -3.40
C PHE A 314 20.74 3.64 -3.45
N ALA A 315 21.79 4.40 -3.77
CA ALA A 315 21.73 5.84 -3.87
C ALA A 315 20.73 6.31 -4.96
N LEU A 316 20.73 5.62 -6.12
CA LEU A 316 19.82 5.93 -7.23
C LEU A 316 18.36 5.56 -6.94
N PHE A 317 18.10 4.53 -6.15
CA PHE A 317 16.74 4.14 -5.74
C PHE A 317 16.18 5.02 -4.62
N LEU A 318 17.00 5.68 -3.81
CA LEU A 318 16.55 6.41 -2.62
C LEU A 318 15.61 7.57 -2.97
N ILE A 319 15.98 8.39 -3.94
CA ILE A 319 15.18 9.54 -4.37
C ILE A 319 13.84 9.10 -4.99
N PRO A 320 13.82 8.22 -6.02
CA PRO A 320 12.56 7.81 -6.62
C PRO A 320 11.68 6.99 -5.67
N GLN A 321 12.27 6.30 -4.69
CA GLN A 321 11.49 5.64 -3.61
C GLN A 321 10.73 6.68 -2.79
N ALA A 322 11.35 7.80 -2.41
CA ALA A 322 10.66 8.89 -1.72
C ALA A 322 9.58 9.54 -2.62
N LEU A 323 9.90 9.83 -3.88
CA LEU A 323 8.97 10.41 -4.84
C LEU A 323 7.73 9.53 -5.08
N SER A 324 7.89 8.20 -5.02
CA SER A 324 6.80 7.25 -5.22
C SER A 324 5.71 7.29 -4.14
N TYR A 325 5.99 7.84 -2.96
CA TYR A 325 5.01 8.00 -1.89
C TYR A 325 4.33 9.38 -1.86
N MET A 326 4.85 10.38 -2.60
CA MET A 326 4.38 11.77 -2.51
C MET A 326 2.98 12.00 -3.08
N TRP A 327 2.45 11.10 -3.91
CA TRP A 327 1.20 11.32 -4.65
C TRP A 327 -0.07 11.16 -3.82
N LEU A 328 -0.03 10.32 -2.79
CA LEU A 328 -1.25 9.84 -2.11
C LEU A 328 -2.06 10.98 -1.50
N ALA A 329 -1.44 11.85 -0.70
CA ALA A 329 -2.12 12.93 -0.03
C ALA A 329 -2.67 13.98 -1.02
N PRO A 330 -1.88 14.55 -1.96
CA PRO A 330 -2.40 15.56 -2.87
C PRO A 330 -3.47 15.00 -3.82
N VAL A 331 -3.29 13.82 -4.40
CA VAL A 331 -4.26 13.25 -5.34
C VAL A 331 -5.58 12.89 -4.63
N LEU A 332 -5.51 12.31 -3.43
CA LEU A 332 -6.71 11.99 -2.67
C LEU A 332 -7.48 13.26 -2.27
N THR A 333 -6.78 14.34 -1.90
CA THR A 333 -7.39 15.65 -1.67
C THR A 333 -8.08 16.16 -2.92
N ALA A 334 -7.42 16.10 -4.09
CA ALA A 334 -8.03 16.51 -5.35
C ALA A 334 -9.32 15.72 -5.65
N VAL A 335 -9.30 14.38 -5.49
CA VAL A 335 -10.48 13.53 -5.69
C VAL A 335 -11.65 13.95 -4.79
N GLN A 336 -11.39 14.27 -3.52
CA GLN A 336 -12.43 14.71 -2.59
C GLN A 336 -13.07 16.05 -3.01
N HIS A 337 -12.29 16.94 -3.61
CA HIS A 337 -12.77 18.23 -4.10
C HIS A 337 -13.33 18.21 -5.53
N LEU A 338 -13.38 17.06 -6.19
CA LEU A 338 -14.14 16.93 -7.45
C LEU A 338 -15.66 16.76 -7.21
N VAL A 339 -16.07 16.48 -5.98
CA VAL A 339 -17.44 16.14 -5.64
C VAL A 339 -17.93 16.91 -4.41
N PRO A 340 -19.26 17.12 -4.25
CA PRO A 340 -19.85 17.72 -3.07
C PRO A 340 -19.54 16.94 -1.78
N ALA A 341 -19.49 17.63 -0.66
CA ALA A 341 -19.11 17.07 0.66
C ALA A 341 -19.84 15.74 1.03
N PRO A 342 -21.17 15.57 0.81
CA PRO A 342 -21.88 14.34 1.20
C PRO A 342 -21.41 13.07 0.48
N VAL A 343 -20.73 13.19 -0.68
CA VAL A 343 -20.30 12.05 -1.51
C VAL A 343 -18.78 11.87 -1.54
N ARG A 344 -18.01 12.71 -0.85
CA ARG A 344 -16.53 12.66 -0.82
C ARG A 344 -15.98 11.30 -0.35
N ALA A 345 -16.60 10.70 0.65
CA ALA A 345 -16.17 9.39 1.17
C ALA A 345 -16.33 8.28 0.10
N THR A 346 -17.47 8.26 -0.59
CA THR A 346 -17.73 7.27 -1.65
C THR A 346 -16.84 7.49 -2.86
N ALA A 347 -16.56 8.74 -3.24
CA ALA A 347 -15.62 9.06 -4.32
C ALA A 347 -14.21 8.61 -3.99
N SER A 348 -13.74 8.85 -2.75
CA SER A 348 -12.44 8.36 -2.28
C SER A 348 -12.37 6.83 -2.27
N ALA A 349 -13.43 6.16 -1.81
CA ALA A 349 -13.50 4.70 -1.81
C ALA A 349 -13.46 4.12 -3.24
N SER A 350 -14.20 4.72 -4.17
CA SER A 350 -14.19 4.32 -5.58
C SER A 350 -12.82 4.51 -6.23
N PHE A 351 -12.17 5.64 -5.94
CA PHE A 351 -10.80 5.91 -6.37
C PHE A 351 -9.81 4.86 -5.84
N LEU A 352 -9.86 4.59 -4.54
CA LEU A 352 -8.97 3.60 -3.92
C LEU A 352 -9.24 2.19 -4.40
N LEU A 353 -10.50 1.83 -4.69
CA LEU A 353 -10.86 0.55 -5.29
C LEU A 353 -10.16 0.37 -6.65
N ILE A 354 -10.27 1.35 -7.54
CA ILE A 354 -9.60 1.33 -8.85
C ILE A 354 -8.07 1.26 -8.68
N ASN A 355 -7.53 2.12 -7.83
CA ASN A 355 -6.10 2.17 -7.57
C ASN A 355 -5.53 0.85 -7.02
N ASN A 356 -6.22 0.22 -6.07
CA ASN A 356 -5.75 -1.02 -5.47
C ASN A 356 -5.96 -2.22 -6.39
N LEU A 357 -7.10 -2.32 -7.06
CA LEU A 357 -7.39 -3.45 -7.93
C LEU A 357 -6.42 -3.48 -9.13
N ILE A 358 -6.16 -2.33 -9.75
CA ILE A 358 -5.22 -2.22 -10.87
C ILE A 358 -3.78 -2.15 -10.36
N GLY A 359 -3.46 -1.21 -9.47
CA GLY A 359 -2.10 -0.97 -9.03
C GLY A 359 -1.51 -2.15 -8.27
N LEU A 360 -2.13 -2.50 -7.15
CA LEU A 360 -1.67 -3.60 -6.29
C LEU A 360 -1.91 -4.95 -6.96
N GLY A 361 -3.08 -5.16 -7.59
CA GLY A 361 -3.44 -6.44 -8.21
C GLY A 361 -2.58 -6.81 -9.41
N LEU A 362 -2.36 -5.86 -10.31
CA LEU A 362 -1.68 -6.13 -11.59
C LEU A 362 -0.18 -5.79 -11.56
N GLY A 363 0.32 -4.97 -10.62
CA GLY A 363 1.69 -4.49 -10.63
C GLY A 363 2.72 -5.63 -10.61
N ALA A 364 2.68 -6.48 -9.59
CA ALA A 364 3.59 -7.61 -9.47
C ALA A 364 3.36 -8.67 -10.58
N LEU A 365 2.10 -8.93 -10.94
CA LEU A 365 1.72 -9.87 -11.99
C LEU A 365 2.27 -9.45 -13.36
N THR A 366 2.13 -8.18 -13.73
CA THR A 366 2.59 -7.68 -15.04
C THR A 366 4.11 -7.82 -15.19
N ILE A 367 4.88 -7.44 -14.18
CA ILE A 367 6.34 -7.59 -14.20
C ILE A 367 6.73 -9.08 -14.30
N GLY A 368 6.08 -9.95 -13.49
CA GLY A 368 6.36 -11.38 -13.53
C GLY A 368 6.04 -12.01 -14.89
N LYS A 369 4.92 -11.63 -15.50
CA LYS A 369 4.54 -12.11 -16.84
C LYS A 369 5.51 -11.62 -17.90
N ILE A 370 5.91 -10.36 -17.88
CA ILE A 370 6.93 -9.84 -18.81
C ILE A 370 8.26 -10.56 -18.61
N SER A 371 8.67 -10.82 -17.36
CA SER A 371 9.89 -11.58 -17.04
C SER A 371 9.85 -12.98 -17.66
N ASP A 372 8.74 -13.72 -17.50
CA ASP A 372 8.62 -15.06 -18.08
C ASP A 372 8.66 -15.05 -19.62
N VAL A 373 8.02 -14.04 -20.25
CA VAL A 373 8.04 -13.89 -21.73
C VAL A 373 9.43 -13.56 -22.25
N LEU A 374 10.18 -12.72 -21.53
CA LEU A 374 11.53 -12.30 -21.93
C LEU A 374 12.62 -13.32 -21.53
N LYS A 375 12.30 -14.33 -20.73
CA LYS A 375 13.28 -15.30 -20.21
C LYS A 375 14.05 -16.06 -21.30
N PRO A 376 13.46 -16.46 -22.44
CA PRO A 376 14.21 -17.13 -23.52
C PRO A 376 15.33 -16.26 -24.09
N ASP A 377 15.14 -14.94 -24.15
CA ASP A 377 16.10 -14.02 -24.80
C ASP A 377 17.10 -13.41 -23.80
N PHE A 378 16.68 -13.18 -22.55
CA PHE A 378 17.45 -12.45 -21.54
C PHE A 378 17.88 -13.30 -20.33
N GLY A 379 17.44 -14.57 -20.23
CA GLY A 379 17.85 -15.46 -19.14
C GLY A 379 17.53 -14.86 -17.76
N ASP A 380 18.55 -14.76 -16.88
CA ASP A 380 18.40 -14.24 -15.52
C ASP A 380 18.13 -12.74 -15.46
N GLU A 381 18.47 -11.99 -16.52
CA GLU A 381 18.22 -10.56 -16.65
C GLU A 381 16.77 -10.23 -17.08
N ALA A 382 15.96 -11.22 -17.43
CA ALA A 382 14.57 -11.02 -17.86
C ALA A 382 13.73 -10.25 -16.83
N LEU A 383 13.95 -10.49 -15.53
CA LEU A 383 13.27 -9.75 -14.47
C LEU A 383 13.63 -8.26 -14.48
N ARG A 384 14.91 -7.93 -14.67
CA ARG A 384 15.39 -6.55 -14.81
C ARG A 384 14.71 -5.85 -15.99
N MET A 385 14.64 -6.51 -17.14
CA MET A 385 13.97 -5.99 -18.34
C MET A 385 12.47 -5.79 -18.11
N GLY A 386 11.81 -6.72 -17.42
CA GLY A 386 10.40 -6.58 -17.01
C GLY A 386 10.16 -5.38 -16.11
N MET A 387 11.05 -5.14 -15.14
CA MET A 387 10.96 -3.98 -14.25
C MET A 387 11.22 -2.66 -15.02
N LEU A 388 12.18 -2.63 -15.96
CA LEU A 388 12.42 -1.48 -16.83
C LEU A 388 11.20 -1.16 -17.70
N ALA A 389 10.59 -2.16 -18.31
CA ALA A 389 9.37 -2.01 -19.12
C ALA A 389 8.21 -1.45 -18.27
N ALA A 390 8.07 -1.90 -17.03
CA ALA A 390 7.04 -1.41 -16.11
C ALA A 390 7.18 0.08 -15.79
N LEU A 391 8.39 0.68 -15.86
CA LEU A 391 8.58 2.12 -15.67
C LEU A 391 7.79 2.97 -16.69
N GLY A 392 7.41 2.40 -17.84
CA GLY A 392 6.49 3.03 -18.78
C GLY A 392 5.16 3.43 -18.14
N CYS A 393 4.68 2.69 -17.13
CA CYS A 393 3.48 3.06 -16.39
C CYS A 393 3.68 4.33 -15.54
N TYR A 394 4.90 4.65 -15.08
CA TYR A 394 5.18 5.96 -14.45
C TYR A 394 5.14 7.10 -15.48
N VAL A 395 5.57 6.87 -16.71
CA VAL A 395 5.42 7.86 -17.79
C VAL A 395 3.93 8.13 -18.03
N VAL A 396 3.13 7.07 -18.18
CA VAL A 396 1.66 7.19 -18.33
C VAL A 396 1.05 7.93 -17.14
N ALA A 397 1.42 7.56 -15.90
CA ALA A 397 0.95 8.22 -14.69
C ALA A 397 1.28 9.73 -14.69
N GLY A 398 2.54 10.07 -14.99
CA GLY A 398 2.99 11.46 -15.07
C GLY A 398 2.24 12.27 -16.10
N LEU A 399 2.05 11.73 -17.30
CA LEU A 399 1.30 12.39 -18.37
C LEU A 399 -0.17 12.60 -18.00
N LEU A 400 -0.86 11.57 -17.47
CA LEU A 400 -2.25 11.69 -17.03
C LEU A 400 -2.41 12.74 -15.93
N MET A 401 -1.49 12.80 -14.96
CA MET A 401 -1.48 13.81 -13.90
C MET A 401 -1.26 15.22 -14.46
N LEU A 402 -0.36 15.40 -15.43
CA LEU A 402 -0.12 16.69 -16.06
C LEU A 402 -1.31 17.14 -16.93
N ILE A 403 -1.98 16.21 -17.63
CA ILE A 403 -3.18 16.49 -18.43
C ILE A 403 -4.37 16.92 -17.54
N VAL A 404 -4.52 16.33 -16.36
CA VAL A 404 -5.62 16.68 -15.45
C VAL A 404 -5.35 17.96 -14.68
N ALA A 405 -4.10 18.33 -14.42
CA ALA A 405 -3.72 19.46 -13.59
C ALA A 405 -4.45 20.78 -13.94
N PRO A 406 -4.48 21.25 -15.21
CA PRO A 406 -5.21 22.48 -15.56
C PRO A 406 -6.72 22.34 -15.41
N ARG A 407 -7.28 21.12 -15.51
CA ARG A 407 -8.73 20.86 -15.39
C ARG A 407 -9.21 20.93 -13.95
N LEU A 408 -8.34 20.64 -12.97
CA LEU A 408 -8.69 20.66 -11.55
C LEU A 408 -9.23 22.01 -11.10
N ALA A 409 -8.68 23.12 -11.60
CA ALA A 409 -9.14 24.46 -11.25
C ALA A 409 -10.60 24.71 -11.67
N ARG A 410 -11.05 24.08 -12.77
CA ARG A 410 -12.40 24.19 -13.31
C ARG A 410 -13.37 23.24 -12.64
N ASP A 411 -12.93 22.02 -12.37
CA ASP A 411 -13.77 20.93 -11.84
C ASP A 411 -13.88 20.92 -10.32
N TRP A 412 -13.16 21.84 -9.64
CA TRP A 412 -13.07 21.92 -8.20
C TRP A 412 -14.40 22.36 -7.56
N VAL A 413 -14.84 21.61 -6.56
CA VAL A 413 -16.01 21.91 -5.74
C VAL A 413 -15.53 22.23 -4.34
N ASP A 414 -15.85 23.46 -3.84
CA ASP A 414 -15.45 23.93 -2.51
C ASP A 414 -16.19 23.26 -1.35
#